data_a0060e058263aee81bc176ae1f58e2a0
#
_entry.id   a0060e058263aee81bc176ae1f58e2a0
#
_cell.length_a   1.000
_cell.length_b   1.000
_cell.length_c   1.000
_cell.angle_alpha   90.00
_cell.angle_beta   90.00
_cell.angle_gamma   90.00
#
_symmetry.space_group_name_H-M   'P 1'
#
loop_
_entity.id
_entity.type
_entity.pdbx_description
1 polymer ?
#
loop_
_entity_poly.entity_id
_entity_poly.type
_entity_poly.pdbx_seq_one_letter_code
_entity_poly.pdbx_strand_id
1 'polypeptide(L)' 'MKYLCDNARHLICEPYSIENLHKMAEDLGIKKCWFHKGNYPHYDIPKKRIDEITSKCEVIDSKTLLNIIKTHL' A
#
# COMPACT_ATOMS: atom_id res chain seq x y z
N MET A 1 -2.93 1.07 -12.81
CA MET A 1 -3.11 1.23 -11.38
C MET A 1 -1.87 1.92 -10.80
N LYS A 2 -2.07 2.87 -9.91
CA LYS A 2 -0.98 3.64 -9.32
C LYS A 2 -0.69 3.12 -7.91
N TYR A 3 0.57 2.99 -7.55
CA TYR A 3 0.97 2.51 -6.22
C TYR A 3 1.48 3.69 -5.40
N LEU A 4 1.01 3.77 -4.14
CA LEU A 4 1.32 4.87 -3.23
C LEU A 4 1.87 4.31 -1.92
N CYS A 5 2.91 4.92 -1.41
CA CYS A 5 3.47 4.54 -0.11
C CYS A 5 3.83 5.76 0.71
N ASP A 6 4.06 5.56 2.00
CA ASP A 6 4.54 6.60 2.89
C ASP A 6 5.86 6.19 3.55
N ASN A 7 6.41 7.07 4.37
CA ASN A 7 7.68 6.79 5.03
C ASN A 7 7.55 5.81 6.21
N ALA A 8 6.32 5.44 6.57
CA ALA A 8 6.05 4.46 7.65
C ALA A 8 5.79 3.05 7.10
N ARG A 9 6.16 2.79 5.86
CA ARG A 9 6.03 1.49 5.19
C ARG A 9 4.59 1.06 4.89
N HIS A 10 3.64 1.98 4.90
CA HIS A 10 2.29 1.71 4.44
C HIS A 10 2.23 1.77 2.92
N LEU A 11 1.46 0.88 2.32
CA LEU A 11 1.37 0.74 0.86
C LEU A 11 -0.07 0.53 0.44
N ILE A 12 -0.54 1.36 -0.48
CA ILE A 12 -1.88 1.24 -1.06
C ILE A 12 -1.81 1.48 -2.57
N CYS A 13 -2.96 1.47 -3.22
CA CYS A 13 -3.05 1.72 -4.65
C CYS A 13 -4.23 2.63 -4.98
N GLU A 14 -4.22 3.19 -6.16
CA GLU A 14 -5.35 3.91 -6.75
C GLU A 14 -5.68 3.30 -8.11
N PRO A 15 -6.94 2.94 -8.39
CA PRO A 15 -8.11 3.02 -7.51
C PRO A 15 -8.00 2.11 -6.30
N TYR A 16 -8.43 2.60 -5.14
CA TYR A 16 -8.35 1.84 -3.90
C TYR A 16 -9.50 0.84 -3.80
N SER A 17 -9.17 -0.42 -3.56
CA SER A 17 -10.12 -1.46 -3.19
C SER A 17 -9.33 -2.64 -2.60
N ILE A 18 -10.01 -3.50 -1.85
CA ILE A 18 -9.34 -4.71 -1.31
C ILE A 18 -8.81 -5.57 -2.47
N GLU A 19 -9.62 -5.74 -3.51
CA GLU A 19 -9.20 -6.51 -4.68
C GLU A 19 -7.94 -5.93 -5.33
N ASN A 20 -7.92 -4.60 -5.50
CA ASN A 20 -6.76 -3.94 -6.11
C ASN A 20 -5.53 -3.98 -5.21
N LEU A 21 -5.71 -3.93 -3.88
CA LEU A 21 -4.59 -4.10 -2.96
C LEU A 21 -3.92 -5.46 -3.16
N HIS A 22 -4.71 -6.52 -3.31
CA HIS A 22 -4.15 -7.85 -3.54
C HIS A 22 -3.48 -7.96 -4.91
N LYS A 23 -4.04 -7.33 -5.93
CA LYS A 23 -3.42 -7.30 -7.26
C LYS A 23 -2.08 -6.56 -7.23
N MET A 24 -2.02 -5.44 -6.52
CA MET A 24 -0.78 -4.69 -6.34
C MET A 24 0.27 -5.55 -5.65
N ALA A 25 -0.10 -6.23 -4.55
CA ALA A 25 0.83 -7.07 -3.81
C ALA A 25 1.36 -8.21 -4.69
N GLU A 26 0.48 -8.83 -5.47
CA GLU A 26 0.88 -9.88 -6.41
C GLU A 26 1.88 -9.35 -7.43
N ASP A 27 1.61 -8.18 -8.00
CA ASP A 27 2.51 -7.54 -8.97
C ASP A 27 3.87 -7.22 -8.36
N LEU A 28 3.90 -6.75 -7.13
CA LEU A 28 5.14 -6.39 -6.42
C LEU A 28 5.82 -7.59 -5.75
N GLY A 29 5.17 -8.76 -5.78
CA GLY A 29 5.72 -9.94 -5.13
C GLY A 29 5.69 -9.87 -3.61
N ILE A 30 4.70 -9.19 -3.04
CA ILE A 30 4.51 -9.09 -1.59
C ILE A 30 3.53 -10.15 -1.14
N LYS A 31 3.91 -10.94 -0.14
CA LYS A 31 3.07 -12.03 0.37
C LYS A 31 1.86 -11.49 1.15
N LYS A 32 0.77 -12.27 1.14
CA LYS A 32 -0.46 -11.89 1.86
C LYS A 32 -0.27 -11.68 3.35
N CYS A 33 0.73 -12.27 3.96
CA CYS A 33 0.99 -12.08 5.39
C CYS A 33 1.31 -10.62 5.74
N TRP A 34 1.64 -9.79 4.76
CA TRP A 34 1.89 -8.36 4.95
C TRP A 34 0.62 -7.51 4.83
N PHE A 35 -0.53 -8.14 4.56
CA PHE A 35 -1.81 -7.45 4.48
C PHE A 35 -2.40 -7.22 5.86
N HIS A 36 -2.78 -5.98 6.14
CA HIS A 36 -3.45 -5.59 7.38
C HIS A 36 -4.90 -5.23 7.08
N LYS A 37 -5.82 -6.09 7.54
CA LYS A 37 -7.24 -5.94 7.25
C LYS A 37 -7.98 -5.03 8.22
N GLY A 38 -7.36 -4.44 9.22
CA GLY A 38 -8.04 -3.65 10.26
C GLY A 38 -9.01 -2.60 9.74
N ASN A 39 -9.16 -1.49 10.46
CA ASN A 39 -10.09 -0.42 10.08
C ASN A 39 -9.69 0.29 8.79
N TYR A 40 -8.43 0.23 8.43
CA TYR A 40 -7.86 0.90 7.26
C TYR A 40 -7.02 -0.10 6.47
N PRO A 41 -7.66 -0.96 5.64
CA PRO A 41 -6.93 -2.01 4.95
C PRO A 41 -5.79 -1.48 4.07
N HIS A 42 -4.62 -2.08 4.22
CA HIS A 42 -3.41 -1.71 3.49
C HIS A 42 -2.40 -2.86 3.54
N TYR A 43 -1.31 -2.72 2.79
CA TYR A 43 -0.16 -3.60 2.91
C TYR A 43 0.98 -2.88 3.60
N ASP A 44 1.82 -3.62 4.33
CA ASP A 44 3.09 -3.12 4.82
C ASP A 44 4.19 -3.50 3.84
N ILE A 45 5.19 -2.62 3.72
CA ILE A 45 6.37 -2.92 2.90
C ILE A 45 7.35 -3.71 3.77
N PRO A 46 7.77 -4.92 3.34
CA PRO A 46 8.81 -5.67 4.07
C PRO A 46 10.08 -4.84 4.20
N LYS A 47 10.66 -4.80 5.38
CA LYS A 47 11.85 -3.97 5.65
C LYS A 47 12.98 -4.19 4.66
N LYS A 48 13.21 -5.44 4.27
CA LYS A 48 14.29 -5.78 3.34
C LYS A 48 14.05 -5.31 1.92
N ARG A 49 12.81 -4.88 1.62
CA ARG A 49 12.43 -4.48 0.27
C ARG A 49 12.01 -3.01 0.18
N ILE A 50 12.30 -2.21 1.22
CA ILE A 50 11.86 -0.81 1.26
C ILE A 50 12.36 -0.05 0.02
N ASP A 51 13.64 -0.09 -0.26
CA ASP A 51 14.21 0.68 -1.37
C ASP A 51 13.65 0.24 -2.72
N GLU A 52 13.55 -1.06 -2.92
CA GLU A 52 13.01 -1.62 -4.16
C GLU A 52 11.56 -1.20 -4.40
N ILE A 53 10.71 -1.37 -3.39
CA ILE A 53 9.28 -1.11 -3.53
C ILE A 53 9.01 0.40 -3.59
N THR A 54 9.68 1.18 -2.76
CA THR A 54 9.54 2.64 -2.77
C THR A 54 9.88 3.22 -4.14
N SER A 55 10.88 2.66 -4.83
CA SER A 55 11.25 3.12 -6.16
C SER A 55 10.16 2.88 -7.22
N LYS A 56 9.22 1.98 -6.95
CA LYS A 56 8.12 1.64 -7.86
C LYS A 56 6.82 2.36 -7.50
N CYS A 57 6.83 3.18 -6.47
CA CYS A 57 5.64 3.83 -5.93
C CYS A 57 5.82 5.34 -5.88
N GLU A 58 4.70 6.04 -5.78
CA GLU A 58 4.73 7.46 -5.45
C GLU A 58 4.73 7.59 -3.93
N VAL A 59 5.70 8.32 -3.37
CA VAL A 59 5.79 8.53 -1.93
C VAL A 59 4.93 9.73 -1.55
N ILE A 60 4.00 9.52 -0.63
CA ILE A 60 3.10 10.56 -0.11
C ILE A 60 3.19 10.56 1.42
N ASP A 61 2.61 11.56 2.08
CA ASP A 61 2.61 11.56 3.53
C ASP A 61 1.54 10.60 4.08
N SER A 62 1.74 10.18 5.33
CA SER A 62 0.86 9.19 5.96
C SER A 62 -0.58 9.70 6.09
N LYS A 63 -0.76 10.99 6.31
CA LYS A 63 -2.09 11.58 6.45
C LYS A 63 -2.86 11.51 5.14
N THR A 64 -2.21 11.85 4.03
CA THR A 64 -2.81 11.77 2.70
C THR A 64 -3.17 10.33 2.36
N LEU A 65 -2.27 9.39 2.66
CA LEU A 65 -2.52 7.98 2.42
C LEU A 65 -3.74 7.50 3.20
N LEU A 66 -3.82 7.86 4.48
CA LEU A 66 -4.96 7.49 5.32
C LEU A 66 -6.26 8.08 4.80
N ASN A 67 -6.24 9.33 4.33
CA ASN A 67 -7.42 9.98 3.77
C ASN A 67 -7.93 9.27 2.51
N ILE A 68 -7.05 8.77 1.66
CA ILE A 68 -7.45 7.99 0.49
C ILE A 68 -8.21 6.75 0.92
N ILE A 69 -7.73 6.04 1.93
CA ILE A 69 -8.41 4.86 2.46
C ILE A 69 -9.79 5.23 3.00
N LYS A 70 -9.85 6.27 3.83
CA LYS A 70 -11.11 6.72 4.46
C LYS A 70 -12.16 7.09 3.44
N THR A 71 -11.75 7.72 2.34
CA THR A 71 -12.67 8.16 1.29
C THR A 71 -13.39 6.98 0.64
N HIS A 72 -12.79 5.79 0.64
CA HIS A 72 -13.32 4.60 -0.01
C HIS A 72 -13.94 3.60 0.98
N LEU A 73 -14.01 3.92 2.24
CA LEU A 73 -14.67 3.10 3.27
C LEU A 73 -16.15 3.57 3.52
#